data_6c6461a6441064602bd686450a4257b5
#
_entry.id   6c6461a6441064602bd686450a4257b5
#
_cell.length_a   1.000
_cell.length_b   1.000
_cell.length_c   1.000
_cell.angle_alpha   90.00
_cell.angle_beta   90.00
_cell.angle_gamma   90.00
#
_symmetry.space_group_name_H-M   'P 1'
#
loop_
_entity.id
_entity.type
_entity.pdbx_description
1 polymer ?
#
loop_
_entity_poly.entity_id
_entity_poly.type
_entity_poly.pdbx_seq_one_letter_code
_entity_poly.pdbx_strand_id
1 'polypeptide(L)'
;MQTPDRAGRFDVDAASSARGNRSWWDAEARNYLDEHGAFLGDAEFVWGPEGWREDDLHVLGEPSGLAGRDLLEFGAGAAQAGRWCARQGARVVATDLSGGMLRTAVQLDARTGTSLPLVQCDASRLPFADASFDVVFSAFGAVPFIADTSALMRELARVTRPGGLVAFSTTHPVRWSLPDVPDAAGLTIQHSYFDTTPYAEAAGDDVVYVEHHRTLEQRVRELLDAGLVLEQLRELPWKESNESTWGGWSPLRGRLVPGTLILAGRRPA
;
A
#
# COMPACT_ATOMS: atom_id res chain seq x y z
N MET A 1 -21.48 8.39 4.17
CA MET A 1 -20.40 8.25 5.18
C MET A 1 -20.71 9.21 6.33
N GLN A 2 -20.47 8.82 7.58
CA GLN A 2 -20.63 9.71 8.73
C GLN A 2 -19.48 10.74 8.69
N THR A 3 -19.82 12.03 8.91
CA THR A 3 -18.80 13.08 9.00
C THR A 3 -18.07 12.93 10.35
N PRO A 4 -16.73 12.85 10.36
CA PRO A 4 -15.98 12.79 11.61
C PRO A 4 -16.22 14.05 12.46
N ASP A 5 -16.44 13.86 13.75
CA ASP A 5 -16.52 14.95 14.75
C ASP A 5 -15.22 15.04 15.59
N ARG A 6 -14.33 14.05 15.45
CA ARG A 6 -13.02 14.00 16.06
C ARG A 6 -12.00 13.49 15.05
N ALA A 7 -10.90 14.22 14.90
CA ALA A 7 -9.74 13.83 14.08
C ALA A 7 -8.43 14.16 14.80
N GLY A 8 -7.44 13.27 14.74
CA GLY A 8 -6.14 13.48 15.35
C GLY A 8 -5.46 12.20 15.78
N ARG A 9 -4.49 12.30 16.69
CA ARG A 9 -3.75 11.14 17.21
C ARG A 9 -4.39 10.65 18.50
N PHE A 10 -4.84 9.41 18.50
CA PHE A 10 -5.34 8.70 19.67
C PHE A 10 -5.31 7.19 19.49
N ASP A 11 -5.26 6.45 20.59
CA ASP A 11 -5.20 4.99 20.55
C ASP A 11 -6.49 4.39 19.98
N VAL A 12 -6.30 3.42 19.09
CA VAL A 12 -7.38 2.64 18.47
C VAL A 12 -6.98 1.17 18.49
N ASP A 13 -7.86 0.29 18.95
CA ASP A 13 -7.62 -1.14 18.88
C ASP A 13 -7.65 -1.66 17.42
N ALA A 14 -6.96 -2.77 17.19
CA ALA A 14 -6.79 -3.32 15.82
C ALA A 14 -8.12 -3.69 15.16
N ALA A 15 -9.10 -4.17 15.92
CA ALA A 15 -10.40 -4.58 15.37
C ALA A 15 -11.23 -3.36 14.97
N SER A 16 -11.23 -2.29 15.77
CA SER A 16 -11.89 -1.02 15.44
C SER A 16 -11.22 -0.35 14.23
N SER A 17 -9.87 -0.35 14.17
CA SER A 17 -9.12 0.13 13.04
C SER A 17 -9.51 -0.60 11.73
N ALA A 18 -9.51 -1.94 11.75
CA ALA A 18 -9.86 -2.73 10.57
C ALA A 18 -11.33 -2.51 10.12
N ARG A 19 -12.27 -2.41 11.08
CA ARG A 19 -13.69 -2.13 10.74
C ARG A 19 -13.87 -0.73 10.15
N GLY A 20 -13.27 0.29 10.75
CA GLY A 20 -13.35 1.67 10.29
C GLY A 20 -12.77 1.79 8.87
N ASN A 21 -11.54 1.33 8.68
CA ASN A 21 -10.87 1.37 7.39
C ASN A 21 -11.63 0.59 6.30
N ARG A 22 -12.17 -0.60 6.64
CA ARG A 22 -13.02 -1.35 5.69
C ARG A 22 -14.24 -0.54 5.25
N SER A 23 -14.96 0.04 6.21
CA SER A 23 -16.16 0.83 5.93
C SER A 23 -15.84 2.07 5.10
N TRP A 24 -14.73 2.74 5.42
CA TRP A 24 -14.26 3.92 4.73
C TRP A 24 -13.90 3.61 3.26
N TRP A 25 -13.06 2.59 3.04
CA TRP A 25 -12.65 2.17 1.70
C TRP A 25 -13.81 1.57 0.88
N ASP A 26 -14.81 0.94 1.53
CA ASP A 26 -16.04 0.50 0.87
C ASP A 26 -16.84 1.67 0.30
N ALA A 27 -16.89 2.79 1.01
CA ALA A 27 -17.61 3.99 0.60
C ALA A 27 -16.84 4.81 -0.44
N GLU A 28 -15.52 4.95 -0.25
CA GLU A 28 -14.66 5.82 -1.06
C GLU A 28 -14.15 5.18 -2.36
N ALA A 29 -14.36 3.89 -2.56
CA ALA A 29 -13.79 3.14 -3.67
C ALA A 29 -14.03 3.79 -5.05
N ARG A 30 -15.22 4.36 -5.28
CA ARG A 30 -15.56 5.01 -6.53
C ARG A 30 -14.92 6.39 -6.65
N ASN A 31 -15.02 7.19 -5.61
CA ASN A 31 -14.44 8.53 -5.57
C ASN A 31 -12.92 8.46 -5.77
N TYR A 32 -12.27 7.48 -5.12
CA TYR A 32 -10.84 7.25 -5.26
C TYR A 32 -10.45 6.93 -6.71
N LEU A 33 -11.21 6.08 -7.40
CA LEU A 33 -10.93 5.81 -8.82
C LEU A 33 -11.19 7.03 -9.71
N ASP A 34 -12.25 7.78 -9.46
CA ASP A 34 -12.59 8.99 -10.23
C ASP A 34 -11.50 10.07 -10.05
N GLU A 35 -10.92 10.20 -8.86
CA GLU A 35 -9.87 11.17 -8.54
C GLU A 35 -8.48 10.73 -9.03
N HIS A 36 -8.10 9.48 -8.80
CA HIS A 36 -6.73 8.99 -9.01
C HIS A 36 -6.57 8.06 -10.21
N GLY A 37 -7.68 7.61 -10.80
CA GLY A 37 -7.63 6.60 -11.87
C GLY A 37 -6.85 7.05 -13.11
N ALA A 38 -6.91 8.33 -13.47
CA ALA A 38 -6.13 8.86 -14.59
C ALA A 38 -4.60 8.77 -14.35
N PHE A 39 -4.16 8.98 -13.10
CA PHE A 39 -2.76 8.87 -12.71
C PHE A 39 -2.32 7.41 -12.57
N LEU A 40 -3.14 6.58 -11.94
CA LEU A 40 -2.84 5.17 -11.70
C LEU A 40 -2.95 4.30 -12.95
N GLY A 41 -3.76 4.72 -13.93
CA GLY A 41 -4.11 3.88 -15.09
C GLY A 41 -5.04 2.73 -14.73
N ASP A 42 -5.45 1.94 -15.73
CA ASP A 42 -6.33 0.79 -15.52
C ASP A 42 -5.55 -0.52 -15.30
N ALA A 43 -4.33 -0.60 -15.82
CA ALA A 43 -3.43 -1.76 -15.74
C ALA A 43 -1.97 -1.30 -15.78
N GLU A 44 -1.63 -0.36 -14.93
CA GLU A 44 -0.30 0.20 -14.75
C GLU A 44 0.16 -0.08 -13.33
N PHE A 45 1.47 -0.19 -13.12
CA PHE A 45 2.03 -0.43 -11.80
C PHE A 45 2.77 0.82 -11.32
N VAL A 46 2.10 1.63 -10.53
CA VAL A 46 2.63 2.88 -9.94
C VAL A 46 2.94 2.63 -8.46
N TRP A 47 4.16 2.89 -8.04
CA TRP A 47 4.63 2.63 -6.68
C TRP A 47 4.23 3.70 -5.67
N GLY A 48 3.92 4.91 -6.10
CA GLY A 48 3.56 5.99 -5.19
C GLY A 48 3.25 7.31 -5.90
N PRO A 49 2.91 8.35 -5.14
CA PRO A 49 2.51 9.65 -5.68
C PRO A 49 3.61 10.37 -6.48
N GLU A 50 4.88 9.97 -6.35
CA GLU A 50 5.99 10.50 -7.14
C GLU A 50 5.90 10.12 -8.63
N GLY A 51 5.10 9.12 -8.98
CA GLY A 51 4.84 8.70 -10.35
C GLY A 51 5.83 7.67 -10.92
N TRP A 52 6.64 7.03 -10.06
CA TRP A 52 7.53 5.96 -10.48
C TRP A 52 6.75 4.67 -10.71
N ARG A 53 7.06 4.00 -11.83
CA ARG A 53 6.41 2.77 -12.27
C ARG A 53 7.33 1.57 -12.13
N GLU A 54 6.76 0.38 -12.12
CA GLU A 54 7.55 -0.87 -12.09
C GLU A 54 8.42 -1.00 -13.35
N ASP A 55 7.94 -0.51 -14.49
CA ASP A 55 8.72 -0.42 -15.73
C ASP A 55 10.01 0.44 -15.61
N ASP A 56 10.02 1.41 -14.69
CA ASP A 56 11.19 2.24 -14.40
C ASP A 56 12.11 1.61 -13.35
N LEU A 57 11.52 0.90 -12.37
CA LEU A 57 12.22 0.53 -11.13
C LEU A 57 12.65 -0.93 -11.07
N HIS A 58 11.90 -1.81 -11.70
CA HIS A 58 12.12 -3.27 -11.67
C HIS A 58 12.28 -3.82 -10.25
N VAL A 59 11.42 -3.37 -9.30
CA VAL A 59 11.45 -3.83 -7.90
C VAL A 59 11.16 -5.32 -7.81
N LEU A 60 10.21 -5.81 -8.62
CA LEU A 60 9.86 -7.22 -8.71
C LEU A 60 10.82 -8.01 -9.61
N GLY A 61 11.77 -7.33 -10.24
CA GLY A 61 12.69 -7.86 -11.25
C GLY A 61 12.25 -7.54 -12.68
N GLU A 62 12.96 -8.11 -13.66
CA GLU A 62 12.63 -7.91 -15.08
C GLU A 62 11.21 -8.39 -15.40
N PRO A 63 10.39 -7.64 -16.15
CA PRO A 63 9.02 -8.02 -16.48
C PRO A 63 8.89 -9.42 -17.07
N SER A 64 9.81 -9.79 -17.97
CA SER A 64 9.84 -11.13 -18.58
C SER A 64 10.07 -12.26 -17.56
N GLY A 65 10.67 -11.95 -16.40
CA GLY A 65 10.90 -12.90 -15.31
C GLY A 65 9.63 -13.20 -14.50
N LEU A 66 8.54 -12.49 -14.71
CA LEU A 66 7.26 -12.71 -14.03
C LEU A 66 6.39 -13.78 -14.71
N ALA A 67 6.66 -14.09 -15.97
CA ALA A 67 5.87 -15.06 -16.73
C ALA A 67 5.83 -16.43 -16.05
N GLY A 68 4.62 -16.94 -15.84
CA GLY A 68 4.37 -18.24 -15.21
C GLY A 68 4.57 -18.27 -13.70
N ARG A 69 4.94 -17.19 -13.03
CA ARG A 69 5.03 -17.10 -11.56
C ARG A 69 3.65 -16.91 -10.93
N ASP A 70 3.52 -17.35 -9.67
CA ASP A 70 2.35 -17.11 -8.84
C ASP A 70 2.57 -15.87 -7.98
N LEU A 71 1.72 -14.86 -8.18
CA LEU A 71 1.82 -13.56 -7.50
C LEU A 71 0.58 -13.29 -6.63
N LEU A 72 0.81 -12.68 -5.47
CA LEU A 72 -0.24 -12.14 -4.61
C LEU A 72 -0.09 -10.62 -4.50
N GLU A 73 -1.13 -9.90 -4.87
CA GLU A 73 -1.28 -8.48 -4.54
C GLU A 73 -2.16 -8.34 -3.29
N PHE A 74 -1.62 -7.78 -2.20
CA PHE A 74 -2.39 -7.50 -0.98
C PHE A 74 -2.71 -6.00 -0.87
N GLY A 75 -3.90 -5.66 -0.38
CA GLY A 75 -4.40 -4.30 -0.39
C GLY A 75 -4.43 -3.72 -1.80
N ALA A 76 -4.96 -4.51 -2.72
CA ALA A 76 -4.88 -4.26 -4.15
C ALA A 76 -5.71 -3.07 -4.64
N GLY A 77 -6.66 -2.61 -3.82
CA GLY A 77 -7.60 -1.59 -4.25
C GLY A 77 -8.35 -2.02 -5.51
N ALA A 78 -8.22 -1.26 -6.58
CA ALA A 78 -8.79 -1.61 -7.88
C ALA A 78 -7.88 -2.54 -8.72
N ALA A 79 -6.81 -3.10 -8.15
CA ALA A 79 -5.91 -4.12 -8.72
C ALA A 79 -5.24 -3.70 -10.05
N GLN A 80 -4.84 -2.44 -10.19
CA GLN A 80 -4.13 -1.96 -11.38
C GLN A 80 -2.77 -2.65 -11.53
N ALA A 81 -1.99 -2.71 -10.43
CA ALA A 81 -0.65 -3.31 -10.44
C ALA A 81 -0.70 -4.82 -10.70
N GLY A 82 -1.69 -5.52 -10.14
CA GLY A 82 -1.93 -6.93 -10.43
C GLY A 82 -2.23 -7.19 -11.90
N ARG A 83 -3.02 -6.31 -12.55
CA ARG A 83 -3.29 -6.44 -13.99
C ARG A 83 -2.04 -6.19 -14.82
N TRP A 84 -1.20 -5.22 -14.42
CA TRP A 84 0.09 -5.03 -15.07
C TRP A 84 0.92 -6.32 -15.01
N CYS A 85 1.04 -6.93 -13.81
CA CYS A 85 1.75 -8.21 -13.65
C CYS A 85 1.14 -9.34 -14.49
N ALA A 86 -0.19 -9.45 -14.55
CA ALA A 86 -0.87 -10.47 -15.35
C ALA A 86 -0.58 -10.29 -16.86
N ARG A 87 -0.45 -9.06 -17.33
CA ARG A 87 -0.03 -8.76 -18.72
C ARG A 87 1.41 -9.15 -19.02
N GLN A 88 2.27 -9.26 -17.99
CA GLN A 88 3.62 -9.84 -18.11
C GLN A 88 3.59 -11.39 -18.10
N GLY A 89 2.41 -12.01 -18.05
CA GLY A 89 2.26 -13.46 -18.05
C GLY A 89 2.28 -14.11 -16.67
N ALA A 90 2.20 -13.34 -15.59
CA ALA A 90 2.08 -13.88 -14.24
C ALA A 90 0.67 -14.41 -13.96
N ARG A 91 0.57 -15.37 -13.03
CA ARG A 91 -0.70 -15.80 -12.43
C ARG A 91 -0.90 -14.99 -11.14
N VAL A 92 -1.83 -14.05 -11.15
CA VAL A 92 -2.02 -13.10 -10.06
C VAL A 92 -3.33 -13.35 -9.34
N VAL A 93 -3.28 -13.34 -8.00
CA VAL A 93 -4.46 -13.21 -7.12
C VAL A 93 -4.37 -11.83 -6.46
N ALA A 94 -5.46 -11.07 -6.47
CA ALA A 94 -5.53 -9.77 -5.82
C ALA A 94 -6.48 -9.82 -4.62
N THR A 95 -6.04 -9.23 -3.50
CA THR A 95 -6.82 -9.22 -2.25
C THR A 95 -6.97 -7.81 -1.72
N ASP A 96 -8.12 -7.53 -1.14
CA ASP A 96 -8.37 -6.27 -0.43
C ASP A 96 -9.32 -6.49 0.74
N LEU A 97 -9.23 -5.64 1.77
CA LEU A 97 -10.15 -5.61 2.90
C LEU A 97 -11.54 -5.11 2.46
N SER A 98 -11.58 -4.20 1.50
CA SER A 98 -12.77 -3.53 0.99
C SER A 98 -13.41 -4.30 -0.16
N GLY A 99 -14.66 -4.72 0.02
CA GLY A 99 -15.49 -5.23 -1.08
C GLY A 99 -15.86 -4.14 -2.09
N GLY A 100 -15.87 -2.87 -1.68
CA GLY A 100 -16.04 -1.70 -2.56
C GLY A 100 -14.92 -1.60 -3.58
N MET A 101 -13.67 -1.64 -3.11
CA MET A 101 -12.50 -1.63 -3.97
C MET A 101 -12.47 -2.83 -4.93
N LEU A 102 -12.80 -4.03 -4.46
CA LEU A 102 -12.88 -5.21 -5.33
C LEU A 102 -13.99 -5.11 -6.38
N ARG A 103 -15.12 -4.48 -6.07
CA ARG A 103 -16.14 -4.19 -7.11
C ARG A 103 -15.61 -3.22 -8.19
N THR A 104 -14.81 -2.24 -7.79
CA THR A 104 -14.11 -1.35 -8.73
C THR A 104 -13.09 -2.13 -9.56
N ALA A 105 -12.37 -3.08 -8.95
CA ALA A 105 -11.47 -3.98 -9.68
C ALA A 105 -12.21 -4.78 -10.77
N VAL A 106 -13.40 -5.33 -10.49
CA VAL A 106 -14.24 -6.03 -11.49
C VAL A 106 -14.60 -5.11 -12.68
N GLN A 107 -14.88 -3.81 -12.42
CA GLN A 107 -15.16 -2.87 -13.50
C GLN A 107 -13.94 -2.64 -14.40
N LEU A 108 -12.74 -2.55 -13.79
CA LEU A 108 -11.49 -2.42 -14.54
C LEU A 108 -11.13 -3.71 -15.29
N ASP A 109 -11.48 -4.89 -14.77
CA ASP A 109 -11.35 -6.16 -15.48
C ASP A 109 -12.11 -6.12 -16.82
N ALA A 110 -13.36 -5.66 -16.79
CA ALA A 110 -14.18 -5.53 -17.98
C ALA A 110 -13.63 -4.48 -18.97
N ARG A 111 -13.08 -3.37 -18.48
CA ARG A 111 -12.50 -2.30 -19.32
C ARG A 111 -11.19 -2.72 -19.98
N THR A 112 -10.39 -3.50 -19.29
CA THR A 112 -9.04 -3.90 -19.72
C THR A 112 -8.98 -5.23 -20.45
N GLY A 113 -10.04 -6.04 -20.36
CA GLY A 113 -10.05 -7.42 -20.83
C GLY A 113 -9.14 -8.37 -20.05
N THR A 114 -8.66 -7.94 -18.87
CA THR A 114 -7.76 -8.72 -18.01
C THR A 114 -8.45 -8.96 -16.68
N SER A 115 -8.97 -10.16 -16.46
CA SER A 115 -9.64 -10.55 -15.20
C SER A 115 -8.68 -11.24 -14.24
N LEU A 116 -8.78 -10.86 -12.96
CA LEU A 116 -8.01 -11.44 -11.88
C LEU A 116 -8.92 -12.19 -10.88
N PRO A 117 -8.48 -13.31 -10.30
CA PRO A 117 -9.06 -13.81 -9.07
C PRO A 117 -8.99 -12.76 -7.97
N LEU A 118 -10.15 -12.39 -7.40
CA LEU A 118 -10.28 -11.38 -6.36
C LEU A 118 -10.76 -12.02 -5.07
N VAL A 119 -10.09 -11.73 -3.93
CA VAL A 119 -10.44 -12.29 -2.62
C VAL A 119 -10.55 -11.16 -1.59
N GLN A 120 -11.71 -11.05 -0.95
CA GLN A 120 -11.90 -10.12 0.16
C GLN A 120 -11.34 -10.72 1.45
N CYS A 121 -10.27 -10.15 2.00
CA CYS A 121 -9.67 -10.59 3.26
C CYS A 121 -8.84 -9.48 3.93
N ASP A 122 -8.54 -9.69 5.21
CA ASP A 122 -7.54 -8.92 5.93
C ASP A 122 -6.14 -9.47 5.61
N ALA A 123 -5.23 -8.61 5.17
CA ALA A 123 -3.87 -9.00 4.82
C ALA A 123 -3.04 -9.51 6.02
N SER A 124 -3.44 -9.18 7.25
CA SER A 124 -2.82 -9.75 8.45
C SER A 124 -3.20 -11.22 8.70
N ARG A 125 -4.16 -11.75 7.92
CA ARG A 125 -4.64 -13.14 7.98
C ARG A 125 -5.11 -13.63 6.61
N LEU A 126 -4.17 -13.99 5.77
CA LEU A 126 -4.40 -14.40 4.39
C LEU A 126 -4.97 -15.83 4.28
N PRO A 127 -6.03 -16.06 3.49
CA PRO A 127 -6.68 -17.37 3.37
C PRO A 127 -5.94 -18.29 2.38
N PHE A 128 -4.60 -18.28 2.42
CA PHE A 128 -3.75 -19.09 1.54
C PHE A 128 -2.84 -20.01 2.35
N ALA A 129 -2.47 -21.13 1.76
CA ALA A 129 -1.51 -22.06 2.36
C ALA A 129 -0.11 -21.44 2.42
N ASP A 130 0.75 -22.01 3.27
CA ASP A 130 2.15 -21.64 3.35
C ASP A 130 2.83 -21.85 1.98
N ALA A 131 3.78 -20.98 1.65
CA ALA A 131 4.61 -21.11 0.45
C ALA A 131 3.79 -21.25 -0.86
N SER A 132 2.75 -20.43 -1.02
CA SER A 132 1.86 -20.44 -2.18
C SER A 132 2.33 -19.55 -3.32
N PHE A 133 3.07 -18.48 -3.04
CA PHE A 133 3.41 -17.45 -4.02
C PHE A 133 4.92 -17.27 -4.19
N ASP A 134 5.34 -16.96 -5.42
CA ASP A 134 6.73 -16.61 -5.75
C ASP A 134 7.02 -15.15 -5.43
N VAL A 135 6.01 -14.27 -5.56
CA VAL A 135 6.10 -12.86 -5.23
C VAL A 135 4.82 -12.43 -4.51
N VAL A 136 4.99 -11.69 -3.41
CA VAL A 136 3.89 -11.06 -2.66
C VAL A 136 4.15 -9.56 -2.64
N PHE A 137 3.22 -8.74 -3.12
CA PHE A 137 3.46 -7.32 -3.25
C PHE A 137 2.24 -6.45 -2.96
N SER A 138 2.49 -5.16 -2.70
CA SER A 138 1.47 -4.12 -2.58
C SER A 138 2.05 -2.77 -3.03
N ALA A 139 1.25 -1.98 -3.75
CA ALA A 139 1.62 -0.66 -4.19
C ALA A 139 0.84 0.41 -3.41
N PHE A 140 1.50 1.06 -2.45
CA PHE A 140 1.10 2.25 -1.69
C PHE A 140 -0.19 2.13 -0.84
N GLY A 141 -0.89 0.97 -0.85
CA GLY A 141 -2.26 0.88 -0.32
C GLY A 141 -2.38 0.36 1.11
N ALA A 142 -1.86 -0.83 1.42
CA ALA A 142 -2.30 -1.58 2.59
C ALA A 142 -1.61 -1.22 3.91
N VAL A 143 -0.31 -1.03 3.88
CA VAL A 143 0.55 -1.05 5.09
C VAL A 143 0.19 0.02 6.13
N PRO A 144 -0.16 1.27 5.77
CA PRO A 144 -0.52 2.28 6.75
C PRO A 144 -1.84 1.99 7.47
N PHE A 145 -2.70 1.18 6.89
CA PHE A 145 -4.05 0.89 7.40
C PHE A 145 -4.10 -0.33 8.33
N ILE A 146 -2.97 -1.00 8.56
CA ILE A 146 -2.87 -2.21 9.39
C ILE A 146 -2.20 -1.90 10.72
N ALA A 147 -2.92 -2.16 11.82
CA ALA A 147 -2.47 -1.86 13.18
C ALA A 147 -1.24 -2.71 13.59
N ASP A 148 -1.30 -4.04 13.37
CA ASP A 148 -0.20 -4.97 13.65
C ASP A 148 0.56 -5.32 12.36
N THR A 149 1.48 -4.43 11.97
CA THR A 149 2.31 -4.65 10.79
C THR A 149 3.37 -5.73 11.00
N SER A 150 3.72 -6.08 12.24
CA SER A 150 4.55 -7.25 12.53
C SER A 150 3.82 -8.56 12.20
N ALA A 151 2.52 -8.66 12.52
CA ALA A 151 1.69 -9.80 12.11
C ALA A 151 1.56 -9.85 10.58
N LEU A 152 1.35 -8.69 9.94
CA LEU A 152 1.35 -8.60 8.48
C LEU A 152 2.64 -9.17 7.88
N MET A 153 3.83 -8.72 8.31
CA MET A 153 5.10 -9.20 7.75
C MET A 153 5.29 -10.72 7.93
N ARG A 154 4.91 -11.27 9.09
CA ARG A 154 4.93 -12.73 9.31
C ARG A 154 4.00 -13.47 8.35
N GLU A 155 2.81 -12.93 8.09
CA GLU A 155 1.84 -13.54 7.20
C GLU A 155 2.29 -13.48 5.73
N LEU A 156 2.86 -12.35 5.30
CA LEU A 156 3.47 -12.23 3.97
C LEU A 156 4.62 -13.22 3.80
N ALA A 157 5.51 -13.34 4.80
CA ALA A 157 6.60 -14.32 4.78
C ALA A 157 6.06 -15.76 4.74
N ARG A 158 5.00 -16.08 5.48
CA ARG A 158 4.38 -17.41 5.52
C ARG A 158 3.90 -17.86 4.14
N VAL A 159 3.16 -17.00 3.43
CA VAL A 159 2.56 -17.34 2.13
C VAL A 159 3.56 -17.27 0.97
N THR A 160 4.70 -16.62 1.15
CA THR A 160 5.78 -16.54 0.16
C THR A 160 6.59 -17.83 0.16
N ARG A 161 6.92 -18.39 -1.00
CA ARG A 161 7.79 -19.57 -1.15
C ARG A 161 9.21 -19.29 -0.65
N PRO A 162 9.95 -20.32 -0.19
CA PRO A 162 11.41 -20.19 -0.01
C PRO A 162 12.05 -19.66 -1.31
N GLY A 163 12.95 -18.68 -1.19
CA GLY A 163 13.51 -17.93 -2.32
C GLY A 163 12.60 -16.90 -2.96
N GLY A 164 11.34 -16.79 -2.53
CA GLY A 164 10.37 -15.82 -3.04
C GLY A 164 10.58 -14.40 -2.49
N LEU A 165 9.95 -13.42 -3.13
CA LEU A 165 10.09 -11.99 -2.84
C LEU A 165 8.83 -11.45 -2.17
N VAL A 166 9.00 -10.64 -1.12
CA VAL A 166 7.97 -9.74 -0.57
C VAL A 166 8.39 -8.31 -0.89
N ALA A 167 7.54 -7.52 -1.57
CA ALA A 167 7.83 -6.14 -1.89
C ALA A 167 6.61 -5.25 -1.65
N PHE A 168 6.81 -4.10 -1.03
CA PHE A 168 5.71 -3.15 -0.86
C PHE A 168 6.20 -1.71 -0.84
N SER A 169 5.33 -0.81 -1.24
CA SER A 169 5.49 0.61 -0.98
C SER A 169 4.51 1.09 0.07
N THR A 170 4.89 2.10 0.78
CA THR A 170 4.09 2.74 1.82
C THR A 170 4.44 4.21 1.92
N THR A 171 3.58 5.00 2.52
CA THR A 171 3.87 6.38 2.92
C THR A 171 5.19 6.43 3.68
N HIS A 172 6.11 7.30 3.24
CA HIS A 172 7.41 7.42 3.89
C HIS A 172 7.25 7.89 5.34
N PRO A 173 7.96 7.29 6.32
CA PRO A 173 7.83 7.62 7.74
C PRO A 173 7.99 9.12 8.07
N VAL A 174 8.79 9.88 7.33
CA VAL A 174 8.97 11.31 7.54
C VAL A 174 7.68 12.11 7.42
N ARG A 175 6.73 11.65 6.61
CA ARG A 175 5.42 12.29 6.40
C ARG A 175 4.71 12.56 7.74
N TRP A 176 4.85 11.66 8.70
CA TRP A 176 4.17 11.73 10.00
C TRP A 176 4.65 12.86 10.91
N SER A 177 5.80 13.47 10.58
CA SER A 177 6.29 14.68 11.25
C SER A 177 5.74 15.96 10.64
N LEU A 178 5.12 15.88 9.47
CA LEU A 178 4.71 17.02 8.65
C LEU A 178 3.18 17.08 8.56
N PRO A 179 2.57 18.27 8.41
CA PRO A 179 1.14 18.39 8.16
C PRO A 179 0.79 17.86 6.76
N ASP A 180 -0.46 17.42 6.60
CA ASP A 180 -0.94 16.84 5.34
C ASP A 180 -1.47 17.92 4.39
N VAL A 181 -0.60 18.85 4.02
CA VAL A 181 -0.89 19.92 3.06
C VAL A 181 0.22 20.02 2.00
N PRO A 182 -0.12 20.27 0.72
CA PRO A 182 0.83 20.17 -0.40
C PRO A 182 1.71 21.42 -0.59
N ASP A 183 1.44 22.50 0.10
CA ASP A 183 2.16 23.79 -0.01
C ASP A 183 3.34 23.89 0.96
N ALA A 184 3.93 25.10 1.07
CA ALA A 184 5.08 25.37 1.94
C ALA A 184 4.81 25.12 3.43
N ALA A 185 3.55 25.20 3.90
CA ALA A 185 3.20 24.88 5.28
C ALA A 185 3.42 23.37 5.56
N GLY A 186 3.29 22.53 4.54
CA GLY A 186 3.58 21.10 4.59
C GLY A 186 5.04 20.74 4.84
N LEU A 187 5.95 21.70 4.85
CA LEU A 187 7.40 21.49 5.09
C LEU A 187 7.82 21.79 6.53
N THR A 188 6.88 22.14 7.41
CA THR A 188 7.17 22.46 8.81
C THR A 188 6.97 21.22 9.68
N ILE A 189 7.99 20.82 10.44
CA ILE A 189 7.87 19.72 11.40
C ILE A 189 6.91 20.16 12.52
N GLN A 190 5.81 19.42 12.69
CA GLN A 190 4.77 19.71 13.68
C GLN A 190 4.61 18.59 14.71
N HIS A 191 5.04 17.37 14.37
CA HIS A 191 4.89 16.20 15.23
C HIS A 191 6.21 15.46 15.39
N SER A 192 6.35 14.77 16.52
CA SER A 192 7.49 13.89 16.73
C SER A 192 7.47 12.73 15.74
N TYR A 193 8.58 12.54 15.04
CA TYR A 193 8.81 11.35 14.21
C TYR A 193 8.71 10.03 15.01
N PHE A 194 8.97 10.08 16.29
CA PHE A 194 8.98 8.91 17.18
C PHE A 194 7.62 8.63 17.83
N ASP A 195 6.64 9.51 17.63
CA ASP A 195 5.28 9.28 18.10
C ASP A 195 4.53 8.35 17.14
N THR A 196 4.34 7.10 17.54
CA THR A 196 3.66 6.07 16.76
C THR A 196 2.18 5.92 17.10
N THR A 197 1.61 6.85 17.87
CA THR A 197 0.16 6.93 18.08
C THR A 197 -0.52 7.10 16.72
N PRO A 198 -1.51 6.25 16.38
CA PRO A 198 -2.15 6.33 15.08
C PRO A 198 -2.89 7.65 14.88
N TYR A 199 -2.91 8.15 13.63
CA TYR A 199 -3.89 9.14 13.24
C TYR A 199 -5.23 8.43 13.05
N ALA A 200 -6.29 8.98 13.64
CA ALA A 200 -7.61 8.41 13.53
C ALA A 200 -8.69 9.48 13.42
N GLU A 201 -9.77 9.10 12.76
CA GLU A 201 -11.01 9.87 12.68
C GLU A 201 -12.15 9.06 13.27
N ALA A 202 -13.03 9.72 14.04
CA ALA A 202 -14.16 9.09 14.68
C ALA A 202 -15.43 9.96 14.52
N ALA A 203 -16.58 9.30 14.50
CA ALA A 203 -17.91 9.92 14.54
C ALA A 203 -18.65 9.35 15.75
N GLY A 204 -18.74 10.14 16.83
CA GLY A 204 -19.15 9.63 18.14
C GLY A 204 -18.16 8.59 18.67
N ASP A 205 -18.66 7.40 19.00
CA ASP A 205 -17.85 6.27 19.47
C ASP A 205 -17.29 5.39 18.32
N ASP A 206 -17.73 5.64 17.08
CA ASP A 206 -17.32 4.84 15.92
C ASP A 206 -16.05 5.39 15.27
N VAL A 207 -15.02 4.55 15.20
CA VAL A 207 -13.82 4.84 14.43
C VAL A 207 -14.14 4.66 12.94
N VAL A 208 -13.88 5.71 12.12
CA VAL A 208 -14.21 5.73 10.69
C VAL A 208 -12.99 5.61 9.78
N TYR A 209 -11.81 6.07 10.23
CA TYR A 209 -10.56 6.01 9.47
C TYR A 209 -9.35 5.95 10.39
N VAL A 210 -8.33 5.17 10.05
CA VAL A 210 -7.10 5.06 10.85
C VAL A 210 -5.88 4.84 9.98
N GLU A 211 -4.81 5.58 10.25
CA GLU A 211 -3.48 5.32 9.70
C GLU A 211 -2.46 5.08 10.81
N HIS A 212 -1.60 4.08 10.62
CA HIS A 212 -0.60 3.66 11.59
C HIS A 212 0.81 4.06 11.14
N HIS A 213 1.47 4.88 11.95
CA HIS A 213 2.86 5.26 11.76
C HIS A 213 3.82 4.20 12.32
N ARG A 214 4.93 4.03 11.63
CA ARG A 214 6.15 3.33 12.10
C ARG A 214 7.36 4.11 11.64
N THR A 215 8.39 4.19 12.47
CA THR A 215 9.68 4.75 12.04
C THR A 215 10.32 3.85 10.96
N LEU A 216 11.28 4.38 10.22
CA LEU A 216 12.02 3.60 9.22
C LEU A 216 12.69 2.37 9.85
N GLU A 217 13.30 2.54 11.03
CA GLU A 217 13.88 1.43 11.79
C GLU A 217 12.85 0.34 12.09
N GLN A 218 11.67 0.72 12.60
CA GLN A 218 10.61 -0.22 12.91
C GLN A 218 10.15 -0.98 11.66
N ARG A 219 9.96 -0.30 10.52
CA ARG A 219 9.58 -0.95 9.25
C ARG A 219 10.61 -1.98 8.79
N VAL A 220 11.89 -1.64 8.85
CA VAL A 220 12.97 -2.57 8.50
C VAL A 220 13.02 -3.74 9.49
N ARG A 221 12.91 -3.46 10.78
CA ARG A 221 12.93 -4.49 11.83
C ARG A 221 11.76 -5.47 11.69
N GLU A 222 10.54 -4.99 11.45
CA GLU A 222 9.36 -5.84 11.23
C GLU A 222 9.57 -6.84 10.08
N LEU A 223 10.21 -6.40 8.99
CA LEU A 223 10.55 -7.26 7.85
C LEU A 223 11.60 -8.32 8.24
N LEU A 224 12.68 -7.90 8.94
CA LEU A 224 13.75 -8.80 9.37
C LEU A 224 13.26 -9.82 10.42
N ASP A 225 12.44 -9.39 11.39
CA ASP A 225 11.87 -10.24 12.44
C ASP A 225 10.89 -11.28 11.88
N ALA A 226 10.30 -11.03 10.71
CA ALA A 226 9.51 -12.00 9.96
C ALA A 226 10.37 -13.06 9.21
N GLY A 227 11.69 -12.99 9.32
CA GLY A 227 12.64 -13.91 8.68
C GLY A 227 12.95 -13.58 7.21
N LEU A 228 12.58 -12.39 6.75
CA LEU A 228 12.94 -11.92 5.42
C LEU A 228 14.33 -11.26 5.42
N VAL A 229 15.08 -11.44 4.35
CA VAL A 229 16.36 -10.75 4.12
C VAL A 229 16.11 -9.52 3.28
N LEU A 230 16.40 -8.33 3.81
CA LEU A 230 16.21 -7.08 3.08
C LEU A 230 17.12 -7.03 1.85
N GLU A 231 16.55 -6.87 0.67
CA GLU A 231 17.26 -6.71 -0.60
C GLU A 231 17.21 -5.29 -1.16
N GLN A 232 16.10 -4.59 -0.95
CA GLN A 232 15.93 -3.23 -1.44
C GLN A 232 15.26 -2.35 -0.37
N LEU A 233 15.82 -1.16 -0.22
CA LEU A 233 15.22 -0.03 0.45
C LEU A 233 15.36 1.15 -0.50
N ARG A 234 14.25 1.75 -0.93
CA ARG A 234 14.27 2.86 -1.88
C ARG A 234 13.46 4.04 -1.35
N GLU A 235 14.06 5.19 -1.44
CA GLU A 235 13.47 6.51 -1.22
C GLU A 235 13.60 7.25 -2.55
N LEU A 236 12.48 7.54 -3.20
CA LEU A 236 12.48 8.04 -4.57
C LEU A 236 12.24 9.55 -4.59
N PRO A 237 13.00 10.31 -5.40
CA PRO A 237 12.72 11.71 -5.63
C PRO A 237 11.40 11.86 -6.41
N TRP A 238 10.79 13.03 -6.33
CA TRP A 238 9.65 13.39 -7.18
C TRP A 238 10.06 13.37 -8.65
N LYS A 239 9.28 12.67 -9.48
CA LYS A 239 9.57 12.58 -10.93
C LYS A 239 9.37 13.95 -11.57
N GLU A 240 10.36 14.46 -12.30
CA GLU A 240 10.34 15.84 -12.84
C GLU A 240 9.12 16.10 -13.74
N SER A 241 8.67 15.09 -14.47
CA SER A 241 7.49 15.16 -15.34
C SER A 241 6.15 15.07 -14.61
N ASN A 242 6.16 14.85 -13.29
CA ASN A 242 4.93 14.70 -12.51
C ASN A 242 4.53 16.02 -11.86
N GLU A 243 3.49 16.65 -12.39
CA GLU A 243 2.89 17.88 -11.85
C GLU A 243 1.69 17.62 -10.94
N SER A 244 1.37 16.35 -10.67
CA SER A 244 0.21 15.97 -9.87
C SER A 244 0.38 16.34 -8.40
N THR A 245 -0.74 16.53 -7.71
CA THR A 245 -0.81 16.62 -6.25
C THR A 245 -1.63 15.45 -5.73
N TRP A 246 -1.17 14.81 -4.66
CA TRP A 246 -1.84 13.68 -4.02
C TRP A 246 -1.86 13.88 -2.51
N GLY A 247 -3.01 14.26 -1.95
CA GLY A 247 -3.11 14.65 -0.55
C GLY A 247 -2.08 15.75 -0.23
N GLY A 248 -1.28 15.55 0.80
CA GLY A 248 -0.21 16.46 1.17
C GLY A 248 1.03 16.41 0.26
N TRP A 249 1.08 15.52 -0.75
CA TRP A 249 2.24 15.39 -1.63
C TRP A 249 2.09 16.20 -2.92
N SER A 250 3.16 16.89 -3.30
CA SER A 250 3.22 17.79 -4.46
C SER A 250 4.65 17.85 -5.01
N PRO A 251 4.86 18.40 -6.21
CA PRO A 251 6.21 18.66 -6.73
C PRO A 251 7.08 19.49 -5.77
N LEU A 252 6.49 20.47 -5.08
CA LEU A 252 7.22 21.29 -4.10
C LEU A 252 7.76 20.44 -2.95
N ARG A 253 6.89 19.63 -2.33
CA ARG A 253 7.22 18.83 -1.16
C ARG A 253 8.09 17.61 -1.54
N GLY A 254 7.74 16.92 -2.62
CA GLY A 254 8.42 15.71 -3.06
C GLY A 254 9.84 15.93 -3.59
N ARG A 255 10.21 17.18 -3.95
CA ARG A 255 11.61 17.53 -4.28
C ARG A 255 12.50 17.70 -3.05
N LEU A 256 11.92 17.81 -1.86
CA LEU A 256 12.64 18.09 -0.62
C LEU A 256 12.66 16.90 0.33
N VAL A 257 11.59 16.12 0.37
CA VAL A 257 11.45 14.94 1.23
C VAL A 257 10.77 13.81 0.47
N PRO A 258 11.14 12.53 0.72
CA PRO A 258 10.52 11.40 0.05
C PRO A 258 9.06 11.23 0.51
N GLY A 259 8.16 10.95 -0.43
CA GLY A 259 6.76 10.61 -0.17
C GLY A 259 6.53 9.13 0.08
N THR A 260 7.30 8.32 -0.62
CA THR A 260 7.17 6.87 -0.64
C THR A 260 8.44 6.19 -0.15
N LEU A 261 8.26 5.18 0.69
CA LEU A 261 9.27 4.18 1.04
C LEU A 261 8.92 2.88 0.32
N ILE A 262 9.87 2.30 -0.42
CA ILE A 262 9.75 0.94 -0.98
C ILE A 262 10.70 0.03 -0.22
N LEU A 263 10.18 -1.09 0.26
CA LEU A 263 10.95 -2.18 0.86
C LEU A 263 10.73 -3.46 0.07
N ALA A 264 11.81 -4.19 -0.20
CA ALA A 264 11.72 -5.54 -0.72
C ALA A 264 12.67 -6.47 0.04
N GLY A 265 12.13 -7.62 0.43
CA GLY A 265 12.85 -8.64 1.18
C GLY A 265 12.58 -10.03 0.64
N ARG A 266 13.60 -10.87 0.69
CA ARG A 266 13.53 -12.25 0.19
C ARG A 266 13.37 -13.23 1.35
N ARG A 267 12.44 -14.18 1.18
CA ARG A 267 12.37 -15.33 2.08
C ARG A 267 13.58 -16.26 1.78
N PRO A 268 14.40 -16.61 2.77
CA PRO A 268 15.50 -17.57 2.57
C PRO A 268 15.02 -18.89 1.95
N ALA A 269 15.91 -19.54 1.15
CA ALA A 269 15.64 -20.82 0.50
C ALA A 269 15.59 -21.99 1.49
#